data_da90be0888259c58533ef2166464c314
#
_entry.id   da90be0888259c58533ef2166464c314
#
_cell.length_a   1.000
_cell.length_b   1.000
_cell.length_c   1.000
_cell.angle_alpha   90.00
_cell.angle_beta   90.00
_cell.angle_gamma   90.00
#
_symmetry.space_group_name_H-M   'P 1'
#
loop_
_entity.id
_entity.type
_entity.pdbx_description
1 polymer ?
#
loop_
_entity_poly.entity_id
_entity_poly.type
_entity_poly.pdbx_seq_one_letter_code
_entity_poly.pdbx_strand_id
1 'polypeptide(L)'
;MLIIDAHEDIAYNIVTHGRDYSRSAKETRQVERDDPQPSAATGECMLGLPEWLAGRVGLIFATIFAMPARHKIAGAEKADAYTTPQEAFAQGMRQLDLYSRLADENPRFALVRTQRELDAALATWKDDAPDAERKRQVGLTILMEGADPIVKPQDIERWYEHGLRIVGPAWLAGTRYAGGNESPCPLTDEGVRLLRAMLDFNMILDVSHLCDQACLQALDRYDGTVIASHSNPRTLTPGYRQLSDDMLKALLARDGVVGVCLEDSMLRRGWQRGDRKELTTVAHVAAAIDYICQMAGDAQHVGLGTDLDGGFGAEMAPAELDTVADLPVVAGALKARGYADADVEAIMSGNWLRQLRRALP
;
A
#
# COMPACT_ATOMS: atom_id res chain seq x y z
N MET A 1 -6.93 -15.33 12.16
CA MET A 1 -5.69 -15.10 11.37
C MET A 1 -5.48 -13.60 11.29
N LEU A 2 -4.25 -13.13 11.45
CA LEU A 2 -3.87 -11.73 11.30
C LEU A 2 -3.72 -11.40 9.82
N ILE A 3 -4.05 -10.16 9.43
CA ILE A 3 -3.85 -9.63 8.09
C ILE A 3 -2.89 -8.44 8.15
N ILE A 4 -2.01 -8.34 7.16
CA ILE A 4 -1.18 -7.16 6.90
C ILE A 4 -1.54 -6.63 5.52
N ASP A 5 -1.85 -5.34 5.46
CA ASP A 5 -2.10 -4.63 4.22
C ASP A 5 -0.90 -3.74 3.86
N ALA A 6 -0.35 -3.96 2.70
CA ALA A 6 0.88 -3.27 2.29
C ALA A 6 0.65 -1.90 1.64
N HIS A 7 -0.60 -1.41 1.55
CA HIS A 7 -0.85 -0.09 0.97
C HIS A 7 -2.24 0.46 1.30
N GLU A 8 -2.30 1.56 2.05
CA GLU A 8 -3.54 2.32 2.29
C GLU A 8 -3.27 3.83 2.40
N ASP A 9 -4.02 4.66 1.67
CA ASP A 9 -3.84 6.12 1.56
C ASP A 9 -4.52 6.93 2.69
N ILE A 10 -4.26 6.56 3.93
CA ILE A 10 -4.93 7.11 5.10
C ILE A 10 -4.68 8.61 5.26
N ALA A 11 -3.41 9.04 5.35
CA ALA A 11 -3.09 10.43 5.67
C ALA A 11 -3.48 11.39 4.53
N TYR A 12 -3.33 10.98 3.28
CA TYR A 12 -3.76 11.77 2.13
C TYR A 12 -5.26 12.06 2.20
N ASN A 13 -6.08 11.05 2.42
CA ASN A 13 -7.53 11.20 2.51
C ASN A 13 -7.97 12.04 3.71
N ILE A 14 -7.31 11.91 4.87
CA ILE A 14 -7.60 12.78 6.02
C ILE A 14 -7.29 14.24 5.70
N VAL A 15 -6.10 14.53 5.17
CA VAL A 15 -5.63 15.90 4.93
C VAL A 15 -6.39 16.55 3.77
N THR A 16 -6.65 15.81 2.70
CA THR A 16 -7.21 16.34 1.45
C THR A 16 -8.73 16.32 1.42
N HIS A 17 -9.33 15.25 1.94
CA HIS A 17 -10.76 15.00 1.84
C HIS A 17 -11.48 15.09 3.19
N GLY A 18 -10.77 15.25 4.31
CA GLY A 18 -11.35 15.37 5.64
C GLY A 18 -11.96 14.09 6.20
N ARG A 19 -11.60 12.91 5.64
CA ARG A 19 -12.03 11.63 6.17
C ARG A 19 -11.53 11.42 7.60
N ASP A 20 -12.35 10.82 8.45
CA ASP A 20 -12.02 10.48 9.83
C ASP A 20 -12.07 8.96 9.99
N TYR A 21 -10.93 8.34 9.88
CA TYR A 21 -10.79 6.88 9.96
C TYR A 21 -10.87 6.31 11.40
N SER A 22 -11.12 7.14 12.41
CA SER A 22 -11.54 6.65 13.72
C SER A 22 -13.00 6.18 13.72
N ARG A 23 -13.79 6.64 12.73
CA ARG A 23 -15.18 6.22 12.47
C ARG A 23 -15.22 4.94 11.66
N SER A 24 -16.39 4.32 11.63
CA SER A 24 -16.63 3.22 10.68
C SER A 24 -16.76 3.74 9.24
N ALA A 25 -16.38 2.88 8.28
CA ALA A 25 -16.56 3.17 6.86
C ALA A 25 -18.03 3.54 6.53
N LYS A 26 -18.98 2.87 7.17
CA LYS A 26 -20.43 3.13 6.97
C LYS A 26 -20.86 4.49 7.51
N GLU A 27 -20.32 4.91 8.65
CA GLU A 27 -20.58 6.27 9.20
C GLU A 27 -19.95 7.33 8.30
N THR A 28 -18.74 7.10 7.80
CA THR A 28 -18.07 7.99 6.83
C THR A 28 -18.91 8.15 5.57
N ARG A 29 -19.36 7.05 4.95
CA ARG A 29 -20.27 7.09 3.79
C ARG A 29 -21.56 7.87 4.08
N GLN A 30 -22.08 7.80 5.31
CA GLN A 30 -23.27 8.56 5.68
C GLN A 30 -23.00 10.07 5.74
N VAL A 31 -21.85 10.47 6.29
CA VAL A 31 -21.42 11.89 6.29
C VAL A 31 -21.20 12.40 4.87
N GLU A 32 -20.58 11.59 4.02
CA GLU A 32 -20.28 11.95 2.63
C GLU A 32 -21.51 12.01 1.71
N ARG A 33 -22.71 11.55 2.15
CA ARG A 33 -23.96 11.82 1.43
C ARG A 33 -24.34 13.29 1.42
N ASP A 34 -23.99 14.02 2.47
CA ASP A 34 -24.27 15.45 2.59
C ASP A 34 -23.17 16.31 1.94
N ASP A 35 -21.94 15.76 1.81
CA ASP A 35 -20.81 16.33 1.05
C ASP A 35 -20.15 15.25 0.18
N PRO A 36 -20.61 15.05 -1.05
CA PRO A 36 -20.15 13.95 -1.90
C PRO A 36 -18.76 14.15 -2.54
N GLN A 37 -18.05 15.24 -2.22
CA GLN A 37 -16.74 15.51 -2.83
C GLN A 37 -15.67 14.45 -2.49
N PRO A 38 -15.55 13.97 -1.24
CA PRO A 38 -14.58 12.91 -0.94
C PRO A 38 -14.88 11.64 -1.74
N SER A 39 -16.12 11.15 -1.73
CA SER A 39 -16.49 9.93 -2.45
C SER A 39 -16.40 10.08 -3.98
N ALA A 40 -16.61 11.27 -4.53
CA ALA A 40 -16.40 11.54 -5.95
C ALA A 40 -14.93 11.43 -6.38
N ALA A 41 -14.01 11.75 -5.46
CA ALA A 41 -12.56 11.69 -5.71
C ALA A 41 -11.96 10.31 -5.42
N THR A 42 -12.40 9.65 -4.33
CA THR A 42 -11.76 8.44 -3.79
C THR A 42 -12.69 7.23 -3.72
N GLY A 43 -13.92 7.34 -4.25
CA GLY A 43 -14.93 6.29 -4.15
C GLY A 43 -15.58 6.19 -2.76
N GLU A 44 -16.52 5.25 -2.62
CA GLU A 44 -17.19 4.96 -1.35
C GLU A 44 -16.19 4.39 -0.34
N CYS A 45 -16.06 5.06 0.81
CA CYS A 45 -15.10 4.72 1.87
C CYS A 45 -15.18 3.24 2.27
N MET A 46 -14.05 2.56 2.31
CA MET A 46 -13.93 1.16 2.71
C MET A 46 -13.16 0.98 4.02
N LEU A 47 -12.43 1.99 4.45
CA LEU A 47 -11.52 1.94 5.59
C LEU A 47 -12.16 2.57 6.83
N GLY A 48 -11.77 2.06 7.99
CA GLY A 48 -12.13 2.60 9.31
C GLY A 48 -11.58 1.74 10.44
N LEU A 49 -11.35 2.36 11.60
CA LEU A 49 -10.82 1.63 12.75
C LEU A 49 -11.69 0.43 13.16
N PRO A 50 -13.02 0.54 13.24
CA PRO A 50 -13.87 -0.63 13.51
C PRO A 50 -13.70 -1.76 12.51
N GLU A 51 -13.58 -1.43 11.21
CA GLU A 51 -13.46 -2.41 10.14
C GLU A 51 -12.07 -3.07 10.12
N TRP A 52 -10.98 -2.33 10.35
CA TRP A 52 -9.65 -2.93 10.50
C TRP A 52 -9.62 -3.95 11.66
N LEU A 53 -10.24 -3.59 12.78
CA LEU A 53 -10.29 -4.47 13.94
C LEU A 53 -11.15 -5.72 13.68
N ALA A 54 -12.30 -5.56 13.05
CA ALA A 54 -13.20 -6.66 12.69
C ALA A 54 -12.57 -7.59 11.63
N GLY A 55 -11.91 -7.01 10.61
CA GLY A 55 -11.18 -7.74 9.56
C GLY A 55 -9.85 -8.32 10.02
N ARG A 56 -9.43 -8.08 11.28
CA ARG A 56 -8.15 -8.52 11.84
C ARG A 56 -6.94 -7.95 11.07
N VAL A 57 -7.07 -6.74 10.52
CA VAL A 57 -5.96 -6.01 9.90
C VAL A 57 -5.12 -5.40 11.01
N GLY A 58 -4.02 -6.05 11.35
CA GLY A 58 -3.21 -5.69 12.50
C GLY A 58 -2.01 -4.81 12.18
N LEU A 59 -1.67 -4.67 10.88
CA LEU A 59 -0.61 -3.78 10.44
C LEU A 59 -0.89 -3.31 9.01
N ILE A 60 -0.57 -2.04 8.76
CA ILE A 60 -0.77 -1.36 7.48
C ILE A 60 0.52 -0.66 7.07
N PHE A 61 0.89 -0.72 5.78
CA PHE A 61 1.84 0.23 5.23
C PHE A 61 1.07 1.50 4.89
N ALA A 62 1.17 2.46 5.80
CA ALA A 62 0.42 3.69 5.80
C ALA A 62 1.13 4.73 4.93
N THR A 63 0.48 5.21 3.87
CA THR A 63 1.16 5.97 2.82
C THR A 63 1.32 7.44 3.16
N ILE A 64 2.42 8.01 2.66
CA ILE A 64 2.59 9.44 2.43
C ILE A 64 2.53 9.62 0.91
N PHE A 65 1.56 10.36 0.43
CA PHE A 65 1.39 10.68 -0.97
C PHE A 65 1.29 12.19 -1.19
N ALA A 66 2.01 12.72 -2.17
CA ALA A 66 1.91 14.11 -2.60
C ALA A 66 1.49 14.16 -4.07
N MET A 67 0.38 14.82 -4.37
CA MET A 67 -0.17 14.92 -5.72
C MET A 67 0.63 15.95 -6.56
N PRO A 68 1.26 15.54 -7.68
CA PRO A 68 1.93 16.50 -8.56
C PRO A 68 0.90 17.27 -9.40
N ALA A 69 1.03 18.61 -9.48
CA ALA A 69 0.12 19.46 -10.22
C ALA A 69 0.08 19.17 -11.74
N ARG A 70 1.14 18.53 -12.28
CA ARG A 70 1.19 18.07 -13.67
C ARG A 70 0.25 16.89 -13.97
N HIS A 71 -0.20 16.20 -12.92
CA HIS A 71 -1.11 15.05 -13.04
C HIS A 71 -2.30 15.30 -12.11
N LYS A 72 -3.37 15.88 -12.65
CA LYS A 72 -4.61 16.07 -11.90
C LYS A 72 -5.55 14.90 -12.17
N ILE A 73 -5.95 14.20 -11.12
CA ILE A 73 -7.01 13.21 -11.18
C ILE A 73 -8.35 13.94 -11.28
N ALA A 74 -9.23 13.50 -12.18
CA ALA A 74 -10.57 14.05 -12.30
C ALA A 74 -11.32 13.92 -10.96
N GLY A 75 -11.94 14.99 -10.48
CA GLY A 75 -12.58 15.05 -9.17
C GLY A 75 -11.68 15.54 -8.02
N ALA A 76 -10.37 15.62 -8.21
CA ALA A 76 -9.41 16.13 -7.23
C ALA A 76 -9.14 17.65 -7.34
N GLU A 77 -10.13 18.43 -7.77
CA GLU A 77 -9.99 19.87 -8.06
C GLU A 77 -9.60 20.72 -6.83
N LYS A 78 -9.88 20.22 -5.63
CA LYS A 78 -9.46 20.82 -4.35
C LYS A 78 -8.19 20.20 -3.78
N ALA A 79 -7.62 19.19 -4.44
CA ALA A 79 -6.41 18.55 -3.96
C ALA A 79 -5.27 19.57 -3.92
N ASP A 80 -4.61 19.63 -2.78
CA ASP A 80 -3.39 20.41 -2.55
C ASP A 80 -2.27 19.75 -3.40
N ALA A 81 -2.12 20.22 -4.65
CA ALA A 81 -1.15 19.64 -5.58
C ALA A 81 0.14 20.47 -5.58
N TYR A 82 1.30 19.82 -5.48
CA TYR A 82 2.58 20.49 -5.48
C TYR A 82 3.05 20.85 -6.89
N THR A 83 3.75 21.99 -6.98
CA THR A 83 4.47 22.45 -8.18
C THR A 83 5.99 22.51 -7.97
N THR A 84 6.41 22.58 -6.73
CA THR A 84 7.82 22.64 -6.31
C THR A 84 8.18 21.51 -5.35
N PRO A 85 9.46 21.11 -5.29
CA PRO A 85 9.93 20.12 -4.31
C PRO A 85 9.66 20.52 -2.86
N GLN A 86 9.71 21.83 -2.55
CA GLN A 86 9.45 22.34 -1.21
C GLN A 86 7.98 22.21 -0.81
N GLU A 87 7.07 22.38 -1.74
CA GLU A 87 5.64 22.12 -1.54
C GLU A 87 5.39 20.62 -1.30
N ALA A 88 6.00 19.74 -2.13
CA ALA A 88 5.93 18.30 -1.92
C ALA A 88 6.46 17.89 -0.54
N PHE A 89 7.61 18.45 -0.13
CA PHE A 89 8.19 18.24 1.21
C PHE A 89 7.20 18.64 2.32
N ALA A 90 6.59 19.83 2.21
CA ALA A 90 5.65 20.32 3.21
C ALA A 90 4.39 19.43 3.30
N GLN A 91 3.89 18.95 2.17
CA GLN A 91 2.76 18.00 2.13
C GLN A 91 3.12 16.67 2.79
N GLY A 92 4.26 16.09 2.44
CA GLY A 92 4.71 14.82 3.02
C GLY A 92 4.95 14.92 4.53
N MET A 93 5.60 15.99 5.01
CA MET A 93 5.82 16.20 6.44
C MET A 93 4.51 16.37 7.21
N ARG A 94 3.53 17.10 6.65
CA ARG A 94 2.20 17.24 7.25
C ARG A 94 1.49 15.90 7.44
N GLN A 95 1.62 14.98 6.47
CA GLN A 95 1.05 13.64 6.56
C GLN A 95 1.80 12.78 7.59
N LEU A 96 3.11 12.89 7.66
CA LEU A 96 3.93 12.20 8.65
C LEU A 96 3.60 12.65 10.09
N ASP A 97 3.46 13.97 10.29
CA ASP A 97 3.03 14.55 11.57
C ASP A 97 1.62 14.09 11.95
N LEU A 98 0.74 13.90 10.95
CA LEU A 98 -0.60 13.35 11.18
C LEU A 98 -0.55 11.92 11.72
N TYR A 99 0.27 11.05 11.15
CA TYR A 99 0.42 9.68 11.66
C TYR A 99 0.95 9.64 13.10
N SER A 100 1.88 10.54 13.43
CA SER A 100 2.39 10.69 14.81
C SER A 100 1.25 11.07 15.75
N ARG A 101 0.44 12.07 15.38
CA ARG A 101 -0.72 12.50 16.18
C ARG A 101 -1.79 11.41 16.30
N LEU A 102 -2.09 10.67 15.22
CA LEU A 102 -3.04 9.56 15.29
C LEU A 102 -2.64 8.51 16.33
N ALA A 103 -1.34 8.17 16.40
CA ALA A 103 -0.83 7.21 17.37
C ALA A 103 -0.80 7.78 18.80
N ASP A 104 -0.55 9.09 18.96
CA ASP A 104 -0.51 9.75 20.27
C ASP A 104 -1.93 9.97 20.85
N GLU A 105 -2.89 10.33 19.98
CA GLU A 105 -4.26 10.67 20.39
C GLU A 105 -5.17 9.45 20.52
N ASN A 106 -4.90 8.37 19.78
CA ASN A 106 -5.70 7.15 19.81
C ASN A 106 -4.85 5.91 20.08
N PRO A 107 -4.92 5.29 21.27
CA PRO A 107 -4.12 4.13 21.67
C PRO A 107 -4.40 2.87 20.84
N ARG A 108 -5.37 2.90 19.93
CA ARG A 108 -5.66 1.81 18.98
C ARG A 108 -4.74 1.85 17.74
N PHE A 109 -4.01 2.93 17.52
CA PHE A 109 -2.96 3.04 16.51
C PHE A 109 -1.58 2.99 17.16
N ALA A 110 -0.62 2.36 16.48
CA ALA A 110 0.77 2.31 16.92
C ALA A 110 1.70 2.53 15.73
N LEU A 111 2.63 3.49 15.82
CA LEU A 111 3.70 3.61 14.82
C LEU A 111 4.67 2.42 14.96
N VAL A 112 5.01 1.82 13.83
CA VAL A 112 5.94 0.68 13.75
C VAL A 112 7.19 1.10 12.98
N ARG A 113 8.24 1.45 13.72
CA ARG A 113 9.52 1.97 13.20
C ARG A 113 10.70 1.04 13.53
N THR A 114 10.48 0.11 14.48
CA THR A 114 11.48 -0.82 14.98
C THR A 114 10.88 -2.22 15.16
N GLN A 115 11.73 -3.26 15.23
CA GLN A 115 11.25 -4.61 15.51
C GLN A 115 10.54 -4.70 16.87
N ARG A 116 11.00 -3.93 17.87
CA ARG A 116 10.35 -3.88 19.18
C ARG A 116 8.92 -3.33 19.10
N GLU A 117 8.72 -2.24 18.32
CA GLU A 117 7.38 -1.67 18.10
C GLU A 117 6.49 -2.62 17.29
N LEU A 118 7.04 -3.30 16.29
CA LEU A 118 6.35 -4.35 15.55
C LEU A 118 5.88 -5.47 16.48
N ASP A 119 6.77 -6.02 17.30
CA ASP A 119 6.44 -7.10 18.24
C ASP A 119 5.40 -6.66 19.28
N ALA A 120 5.46 -5.42 19.76
CA ALA A 120 4.49 -4.86 20.69
C ALA A 120 3.09 -4.75 20.05
N ALA A 121 2.99 -4.23 18.82
CA ALA A 121 1.72 -4.15 18.10
C ALA A 121 1.14 -5.55 17.84
N LEU A 122 1.95 -6.48 17.34
CA LEU A 122 1.53 -7.87 17.09
C LEU A 122 1.12 -8.62 18.35
N ALA A 123 1.73 -8.33 19.50
CA ALA A 123 1.38 -8.95 20.76
C ALA A 123 -0.07 -8.65 21.18
N THR A 124 -0.64 -7.51 20.75
CA THR A 124 -2.03 -7.15 21.06
C THR A 124 -3.07 -8.03 20.33
N TRP A 125 -2.63 -8.84 19.35
CA TRP A 125 -3.48 -9.72 18.55
C TRP A 125 -3.37 -11.22 18.92
N LYS A 126 -2.50 -11.57 19.88
CA LYS A 126 -2.25 -12.97 20.27
C LYS A 126 -3.36 -13.57 21.12
N ASP A 127 -4.11 -12.74 21.83
CA ASP A 127 -5.19 -13.16 22.71
C ASP A 127 -6.54 -12.91 22.02
N ASP A 128 -7.37 -13.96 21.95
CA ASP A 128 -8.72 -13.90 21.40
C ASP A 128 -9.80 -13.83 22.49
N ALA A 129 -9.43 -13.59 23.77
CA ALA A 129 -10.40 -13.35 24.83
C ALA A 129 -11.26 -12.09 24.55
N PRO A 130 -12.55 -12.06 24.97
CA PRO A 130 -13.45 -10.95 24.67
C PRO A 130 -12.92 -9.58 25.11
N ASP A 131 -12.16 -9.49 26.20
CA ASP A 131 -11.56 -8.24 26.67
C ASP A 131 -10.26 -7.85 25.93
N ALA A 132 -9.64 -8.78 25.22
CA ALA A 132 -8.42 -8.52 24.46
C ALA A 132 -8.70 -7.62 23.23
N GLU A 133 -9.88 -7.69 22.64
CA GLU A 133 -10.27 -6.85 21.51
C GLU A 133 -10.10 -5.35 21.81
N ARG A 134 -10.40 -4.92 23.03
CA ARG A 134 -10.24 -3.52 23.47
C ARG A 134 -8.80 -3.04 23.49
N LYS A 135 -7.80 -3.96 23.46
CA LYS A 135 -6.37 -3.67 23.49
C LYS A 135 -5.70 -3.81 22.13
N ARG A 136 -6.40 -4.34 21.12
CA ARG A 136 -5.83 -4.51 19.78
C ARG A 136 -5.42 -3.18 19.19
N GLN A 137 -4.25 -3.14 18.60
CA GLN A 137 -3.70 -1.98 17.93
C GLN A 137 -3.50 -2.27 16.45
N VAL A 138 -3.79 -1.30 15.60
CA VAL A 138 -3.41 -1.31 14.20
C VAL A 138 -2.03 -0.66 14.09
N GLY A 139 -1.03 -1.43 13.71
CA GLY A 139 0.33 -0.96 13.48
C GLY A 139 0.41 -0.18 12.15
N LEU A 140 1.09 0.96 12.16
CA LEU A 140 1.31 1.81 10.98
C LEU A 140 2.81 1.85 10.68
N THR A 141 3.23 1.21 9.57
CA THR A 141 4.59 1.35 9.02
C THR A 141 4.54 2.34 7.86
N ILE A 142 5.30 3.43 7.94
CA ILE A 142 5.17 4.52 6.98
C ILE A 142 5.87 4.19 5.67
N LEU A 143 5.11 4.32 4.57
CA LEU A 143 5.53 4.18 3.19
C LEU A 143 5.39 5.52 2.47
N MET A 144 6.38 5.95 1.71
CA MET A 144 6.27 7.13 0.83
C MET A 144 6.03 6.66 -0.60
N GLU A 145 4.89 7.04 -1.16
CA GLU A 145 4.52 6.77 -2.54
C GLU A 145 4.88 7.97 -3.43
N GLY A 146 5.94 7.78 -4.23
CA GLY A 146 6.53 8.87 -5.00
C GLY A 146 7.44 9.77 -4.17
N ALA A 147 8.74 9.73 -4.45
CA ALA A 147 9.78 10.32 -3.59
C ALA A 147 10.03 11.83 -3.79
N ASP A 148 9.18 12.56 -4.55
CA ASP A 148 9.34 14.01 -4.72
C ASP A 148 9.35 14.82 -3.40
N PRO A 149 8.71 14.39 -2.29
CA PRO A 149 8.89 15.02 -0.97
C PRO A 149 10.32 15.01 -0.44
N ILE A 150 11.15 14.05 -0.85
CA ILE A 150 12.58 14.02 -0.53
C ILE A 150 13.27 15.01 -1.48
N VAL A 151 13.61 16.23 -1.00
CA VAL A 151 14.14 17.31 -1.86
C VAL A 151 15.53 16.97 -2.40
N LYS A 152 16.36 16.34 -1.57
CA LYS A 152 17.68 15.83 -1.94
C LYS A 152 17.87 14.41 -1.38
N PRO A 153 18.60 13.51 -2.07
CA PRO A 153 18.84 12.15 -1.58
C PRO A 153 19.34 12.09 -0.13
N GLN A 154 20.18 13.04 0.29
CA GLN A 154 20.74 13.12 1.65
C GLN A 154 19.69 13.46 2.71
N ASP A 155 18.57 14.06 2.34
CA ASP A 155 17.49 14.41 3.28
C ASP A 155 16.74 13.15 3.77
N ILE A 156 17.04 11.95 3.22
CA ILE A 156 16.43 10.68 3.62
C ILE A 156 16.60 10.39 5.11
N GLU A 157 17.72 10.76 5.72
CA GLU A 157 17.98 10.62 7.15
C GLU A 157 16.89 11.28 7.98
N ARG A 158 16.53 12.53 7.65
CA ARG A 158 15.44 13.25 8.31
C ARG A 158 14.11 12.50 8.24
N TRP A 159 13.76 11.93 7.08
CA TRP A 159 12.55 11.17 6.90
C TRP A 159 12.57 9.87 7.72
N TYR A 160 13.71 9.19 7.74
CA TYR A 160 13.92 7.97 8.52
C TYR A 160 13.78 8.24 10.03
N GLU A 161 14.35 9.33 10.55
CA GLU A 161 14.24 9.74 11.95
C GLU A 161 12.78 10.01 12.35
N HIS A 162 11.98 10.55 11.43
CA HIS A 162 10.55 10.77 11.65
C HIS A 162 9.68 9.52 11.39
N GLY A 163 10.26 8.38 11.04
CA GLY A 163 9.56 7.11 10.99
C GLY A 163 9.32 6.51 9.61
N LEU A 164 9.75 7.16 8.52
CA LEU A 164 9.68 6.57 7.18
C LEU A 164 10.53 5.31 7.09
N ARG A 165 9.99 4.22 6.54
CA ARG A 165 10.69 2.94 6.41
C ARG A 165 10.69 2.37 5.00
N ILE A 166 9.72 2.77 4.17
CA ILE A 166 9.51 2.23 2.83
C ILE A 166 9.43 3.41 1.86
N VAL A 167 10.12 3.34 0.73
CA VAL A 167 10.13 4.41 -0.28
C VAL A 167 9.89 3.84 -1.66
N GLY A 168 8.82 4.30 -2.32
CA GLY A 168 8.60 4.17 -3.75
C GLY A 168 9.19 5.38 -4.49
N PRO A 169 10.20 5.19 -5.37
CA PRO A 169 10.86 6.32 -6.03
C PRO A 169 9.95 7.12 -6.97
N ALA A 170 8.90 6.51 -7.50
CA ALA A 170 7.94 7.18 -8.40
C ALA A 170 6.50 6.78 -8.10
N TRP A 171 5.58 7.68 -8.48
CA TRP A 171 4.16 7.42 -8.71
C TRP A 171 3.87 7.48 -10.21
N LEU A 172 2.62 7.34 -10.66
CA LEU A 172 2.20 7.30 -12.08
C LEU A 172 2.90 8.33 -12.96
N ALA A 173 2.91 9.59 -12.53
CA ALA A 173 3.48 10.72 -13.26
C ALA A 173 5.02 10.77 -13.25
N GLY A 174 5.68 9.79 -12.61
CA GLY A 174 7.12 9.83 -12.36
C GLY A 174 7.50 10.91 -11.34
N THR A 175 8.76 10.91 -10.96
CA THR A 175 9.40 11.89 -10.07
C THR A 175 10.72 12.36 -10.66
N ARG A 176 11.45 13.22 -9.96
CA ARG A 176 12.84 13.54 -10.33
C ARG A 176 13.79 12.33 -10.21
N TYR A 177 13.39 11.28 -9.51
CA TYR A 177 14.20 10.10 -9.21
C TYR A 177 14.03 8.96 -10.23
N ALA A 178 12.81 8.77 -10.72
CA ALA A 178 12.49 7.65 -11.61
C ALA A 178 11.23 7.91 -12.45
N GLY A 179 11.14 7.25 -13.60
CA GLY A 179 9.93 7.23 -14.40
C GLY A 179 8.83 6.39 -13.77
N GLY A 180 7.61 6.92 -13.83
CA GLY A 180 6.38 6.22 -13.47
C GLY A 180 5.70 5.58 -14.68
N ASN A 181 4.59 4.89 -14.43
CA ASN A 181 3.88 4.11 -15.45
C ASN A 181 3.35 4.97 -16.61
N GLU A 182 2.92 6.21 -16.35
CA GLU A 182 2.40 7.14 -17.37
C GLU A 182 3.49 8.07 -17.94
N SER A 183 4.61 8.17 -17.27
CA SER A 183 5.74 9.02 -17.66
C SER A 183 7.03 8.21 -17.64
N PRO A 184 7.19 7.24 -18.54
CA PRO A 184 8.30 6.29 -18.48
C PRO A 184 9.63 7.01 -18.77
N CYS A 185 10.56 6.86 -17.85
CA CYS A 185 11.98 7.19 -18.04
C CYS A 185 12.83 6.27 -17.16
N PRO A 186 14.13 6.12 -17.45
CA PRO A 186 15.01 5.33 -16.61
C PRO A 186 15.15 5.91 -15.21
N LEU A 187 15.74 5.14 -14.31
CA LEU A 187 16.22 5.63 -13.03
C LEU A 187 17.23 6.76 -13.29
N THR A 188 17.00 7.93 -12.69
CA THR A 188 17.88 9.09 -12.88
C THR A 188 19.16 8.98 -12.05
N ASP A 189 20.15 9.82 -12.30
CA ASP A 189 21.34 9.90 -11.44
C ASP A 189 21.00 10.29 -10.00
N GLU A 190 19.96 11.12 -9.80
CA GLU A 190 19.43 11.41 -8.46
C GLU A 190 18.74 10.20 -7.86
N GLY A 191 18.01 9.43 -8.65
CA GLY A 191 17.43 8.16 -8.23
C GLY A 191 18.48 7.17 -7.75
N VAL A 192 19.58 7.01 -8.49
CA VAL A 192 20.71 6.16 -8.04
C VAL A 192 21.30 6.65 -6.72
N ARG A 193 21.43 7.97 -6.54
CA ARG A 193 21.89 8.55 -5.25
C ARG A 193 20.90 8.32 -4.12
N LEU A 194 19.58 8.42 -4.40
CA LEU A 194 18.53 8.13 -3.41
C LEU A 194 18.60 6.67 -2.96
N LEU A 195 18.67 5.72 -3.89
CA LEU A 195 18.78 4.30 -3.56
C LEU A 195 20.00 4.00 -2.67
N ARG A 196 21.14 4.62 -2.95
CA ARG A 196 22.35 4.48 -2.10
C ARG A 196 22.12 5.04 -0.70
N ALA A 197 21.52 6.23 -0.59
CA ALA A 197 21.23 6.84 0.70
C ALA A 197 20.20 6.01 1.52
N MET A 198 19.23 5.38 0.85
CA MET A 198 18.29 4.47 1.51
C MET A 198 18.98 3.23 2.10
N LEU A 199 20.04 2.71 1.44
CA LEU A 199 20.81 1.56 1.94
C LEU A 199 21.50 1.83 3.28
N ASP A 200 21.96 3.07 3.51
CA ASP A 200 22.62 3.45 4.77
C ASP A 200 21.70 3.29 5.99
N PHE A 201 20.38 3.28 5.75
CA PHE A 201 19.33 3.13 6.79
C PHE A 201 18.56 1.80 6.66
N ASN A 202 19.01 0.86 5.83
CA ASN A 202 18.33 -0.42 5.57
C ASN A 202 16.83 -0.26 5.25
N MET A 203 16.46 0.79 4.51
CA MET A 203 15.07 1.05 4.13
C MET A 203 14.58 0.04 3.09
N ILE A 204 13.27 -0.12 2.98
CA ILE A 204 12.62 -0.96 1.97
C ILE A 204 12.40 -0.14 0.69
N LEU A 205 12.81 -0.68 -0.45
CA LEU A 205 12.48 -0.14 -1.76
C LEU A 205 11.15 -0.72 -2.24
N ASP A 206 10.19 0.15 -2.54
CA ASP A 206 8.93 -0.20 -3.19
C ASP A 206 9.03 0.10 -4.70
N VAL A 207 8.85 -0.91 -5.54
CA VAL A 207 8.89 -0.75 -7.00
C VAL A 207 7.50 -0.54 -7.63
N SER A 208 6.44 -0.47 -6.83
CA SER A 208 5.12 -0.10 -7.33
C SER A 208 5.18 1.25 -8.05
N HIS A 209 4.39 1.40 -9.11
CA HIS A 209 4.39 2.56 -10.01
C HIS A 209 5.65 2.82 -10.85
N LEU A 210 6.77 2.16 -10.61
CA LEU A 210 7.93 2.31 -11.50
C LEU A 210 7.60 1.79 -12.91
N CYS A 211 8.00 2.52 -13.94
CA CYS A 211 7.97 1.98 -15.31
C CYS A 211 8.96 0.80 -15.44
N ASP A 212 8.77 -0.05 -16.44
CA ASP A 212 9.53 -1.29 -16.62
C ASP A 212 11.04 -1.07 -16.53
N GLN A 213 11.56 -0.07 -17.26
CA GLN A 213 12.99 0.24 -17.28
C GLN A 213 13.51 0.68 -15.91
N ALA A 214 12.81 1.60 -15.26
CA ALA A 214 13.20 2.11 -13.94
C ALA A 214 13.14 1.01 -12.88
N CYS A 215 12.11 0.15 -12.92
CA CYS A 215 11.95 -0.97 -12.01
C CYS A 215 13.12 -1.96 -12.11
N LEU A 216 13.43 -2.43 -13.33
CA LEU A 216 14.54 -3.38 -13.55
C LEU A 216 15.89 -2.78 -13.14
N GLN A 217 16.11 -1.48 -13.44
CA GLN A 217 17.32 -0.78 -13.01
C GLN A 217 17.40 -0.60 -11.49
N ALA A 218 16.27 -0.33 -10.82
CA ALA A 218 16.24 -0.19 -9.38
C ALA A 218 16.52 -1.53 -8.69
N LEU A 219 15.91 -2.62 -9.17
CA LEU A 219 16.15 -3.98 -8.66
C LEU A 219 17.61 -4.44 -8.87
N ASP A 220 18.24 -4.04 -9.97
CA ASP A 220 19.67 -4.34 -10.26
C ASP A 220 20.63 -3.56 -9.34
N ARG A 221 20.26 -2.36 -8.90
CA ARG A 221 21.16 -1.41 -8.21
C ARG A 221 20.94 -1.29 -6.71
N TYR A 222 19.85 -1.83 -6.20
CA TYR A 222 19.49 -1.75 -4.79
C TYR A 222 19.72 -3.07 -4.07
N ASP A 223 20.72 -3.16 -3.21
CA ASP A 223 21.08 -4.40 -2.50
C ASP A 223 20.25 -4.66 -1.23
N GLY A 224 19.35 -3.74 -0.84
CA GLY A 224 18.46 -3.87 0.31
C GLY A 224 17.21 -4.71 0.05
N THR A 225 16.26 -4.62 0.99
CA THR A 225 14.94 -5.25 0.88
C THR A 225 14.09 -4.57 -0.19
N VAL A 226 13.47 -5.36 -1.07
CA VAL A 226 12.64 -4.88 -2.18
C VAL A 226 11.24 -5.47 -2.09
N ILE A 227 10.23 -4.66 -2.42
CA ILE A 227 8.82 -5.08 -2.50
C ILE A 227 8.14 -4.40 -3.69
N ALA A 228 6.97 -4.90 -4.06
CA ALA A 228 5.95 -4.13 -4.75
C ALA A 228 4.73 -4.07 -3.82
N SER A 229 4.49 -2.93 -3.18
CA SER A 229 3.47 -2.82 -2.14
C SER A 229 2.07 -3.13 -2.66
N HIS A 230 1.74 -2.67 -3.89
CA HIS A 230 0.41 -2.83 -4.51
C HIS A 230 0.53 -2.92 -6.04
N SER A 231 0.58 -4.12 -6.59
CA SER A 231 0.72 -4.37 -8.04
C SER A 231 0.21 -5.75 -8.41
N ASN A 232 -0.29 -5.90 -9.66
CA ASN A 232 -0.81 -7.17 -10.15
C ASN A 232 -0.05 -7.67 -11.38
N PRO A 233 -0.17 -8.95 -11.75
CA PRO A 233 0.48 -9.51 -12.95
C PRO A 233 -0.11 -8.95 -14.24
N ARG A 234 0.72 -8.35 -15.10
CA ARG A 234 0.33 -7.80 -16.41
C ARG A 234 -0.23 -8.85 -17.36
N THR A 235 0.21 -10.08 -17.23
CA THR A 235 -0.28 -11.20 -18.05
C THR A 235 -1.76 -11.48 -17.83
N LEU A 236 -2.26 -11.31 -16.61
CA LEU A 236 -3.68 -11.47 -16.30
C LEU A 236 -4.51 -10.27 -16.75
N THR A 237 -4.02 -9.06 -16.42
CA THR A 237 -4.70 -7.82 -16.77
C THR A 237 -3.70 -6.86 -17.43
N PRO A 238 -3.74 -6.72 -18.76
CA PRO A 238 -2.80 -5.87 -19.49
C PRO A 238 -2.89 -4.40 -19.08
N GLY A 239 -1.72 -3.78 -18.90
CA GLY A 239 -1.59 -2.36 -18.57
C GLY A 239 -0.18 -2.05 -18.07
N TYR A 240 0.29 -0.84 -18.31
CA TYR A 240 1.63 -0.43 -17.86
C TYR A 240 1.74 -0.27 -16.34
N ARG A 241 0.62 -0.14 -15.63
CA ARG A 241 0.56 -0.10 -14.17
C ARG A 241 0.92 -1.45 -13.54
N GLN A 242 0.72 -2.54 -14.28
CA GLN A 242 0.94 -3.90 -13.84
C GLN A 242 2.40 -4.34 -14.03
N LEU A 243 2.85 -5.27 -13.20
CA LEU A 243 4.19 -5.85 -13.30
C LEU A 243 4.26 -6.83 -14.48
N SER A 244 5.23 -6.64 -15.37
CA SER A 244 5.55 -7.63 -16.39
C SER A 244 6.17 -8.88 -15.76
N ASP A 245 6.16 -10.00 -16.51
CA ASP A 245 6.77 -11.24 -16.03
C ASP A 245 8.28 -11.08 -15.77
N ASP A 246 8.97 -10.22 -16.53
CA ASP A 246 10.39 -9.93 -16.29
C ASP A 246 10.60 -9.13 -14.99
N MET A 247 9.73 -8.15 -14.70
CA MET A 247 9.76 -7.43 -13.43
C MET A 247 9.45 -8.36 -12.25
N LEU A 248 8.42 -9.22 -12.39
CA LEU A 248 8.09 -10.22 -11.38
C LEU A 248 9.27 -11.16 -11.12
N LYS A 249 9.86 -11.76 -12.15
CA LYS A 249 11.04 -12.64 -12.02
C LYS A 249 12.21 -11.94 -11.34
N ALA A 250 12.49 -10.69 -11.72
CA ALA A 250 13.57 -9.91 -11.11
C ALA A 250 13.30 -9.63 -9.62
N LEU A 251 12.05 -9.31 -9.25
CA LEU A 251 11.64 -9.09 -7.85
C LEU A 251 11.71 -10.38 -7.03
N LEU A 252 11.19 -11.49 -7.58
CA LEU A 252 11.23 -12.81 -6.94
C LEU A 252 12.66 -13.30 -6.71
N ALA A 253 13.56 -13.10 -7.68
CA ALA A 253 14.98 -13.44 -7.54
C ALA A 253 15.69 -12.66 -6.41
N ARG A 254 15.10 -11.55 -5.94
CA ARG A 254 15.57 -10.72 -4.82
C ARG A 254 14.85 -11.04 -3.50
N ASP A 255 14.15 -12.17 -3.40
CA ASP A 255 13.30 -12.51 -2.25
C ASP A 255 12.23 -11.44 -1.94
N GLY A 256 11.79 -10.71 -2.97
CA GLY A 256 10.78 -9.67 -2.86
C GLY A 256 9.37 -10.23 -2.67
N VAL A 257 8.47 -9.36 -2.20
CA VAL A 257 7.04 -9.68 -2.01
C VAL A 257 6.19 -8.72 -2.81
N VAL A 258 5.16 -9.24 -3.47
CA VAL A 258 4.18 -8.47 -4.24
C VAL A 258 2.86 -8.39 -3.48
N GLY A 259 2.37 -7.20 -3.19
CA GLY A 259 1.03 -6.94 -2.69
C GLY A 259 0.02 -6.90 -3.84
N VAL A 260 -1.00 -7.74 -3.77
CA VAL A 260 -2.06 -7.74 -4.78
C VAL A 260 -3.02 -6.60 -4.48
N CYS A 261 -3.14 -5.68 -5.45
CA CYS A 261 -4.08 -4.57 -5.43
C CYS A 261 -5.49 -5.06 -5.75
N LEU A 262 -6.49 -4.47 -5.06
CA LEU A 262 -7.88 -4.92 -5.15
C LEU A 262 -8.78 -4.04 -6.04
N GLU A 263 -8.21 -3.11 -6.80
CA GLU A 263 -8.96 -2.36 -7.80
C GLU A 263 -9.43 -3.29 -8.93
N ASP A 264 -10.71 -3.27 -9.26
CA ASP A 264 -11.35 -4.13 -10.25
C ASP A 264 -10.72 -4.04 -11.64
N SER A 265 -10.32 -2.84 -12.07
CA SER A 265 -9.65 -2.64 -13.36
C SER A 265 -8.27 -3.30 -13.42
N MET A 266 -7.62 -3.49 -12.27
CA MET A 266 -6.33 -4.18 -12.13
C MET A 266 -6.47 -5.70 -11.95
N LEU A 267 -7.66 -6.19 -11.59
CA LEU A 267 -7.95 -7.61 -11.37
C LEU A 267 -8.62 -8.26 -12.56
N ARG A 268 -9.45 -7.53 -13.30
CA ARG A 268 -10.25 -8.06 -14.40
C ARG A 268 -9.93 -7.36 -15.72
N ARG A 269 -9.50 -8.15 -16.70
CA ARG A 269 -9.26 -7.66 -18.05
C ARG A 269 -10.50 -7.01 -18.65
N GLY A 270 -10.35 -5.75 -19.10
CA GLY A 270 -11.37 -5.00 -19.79
C GLY A 270 -12.43 -4.37 -18.89
N TRP A 271 -12.33 -4.49 -17.57
CA TRP A 271 -13.17 -3.75 -16.65
C TRP A 271 -12.87 -2.25 -16.73
N GLN A 272 -13.91 -1.43 -16.69
CA GLN A 272 -13.79 0.03 -16.75
C GLN A 272 -14.59 0.69 -15.61
N ARG A 273 -14.16 1.87 -15.17
CA ARG A 273 -14.89 2.66 -14.17
C ARG A 273 -16.34 2.86 -14.62
N GLY A 274 -17.28 2.46 -13.76
CA GLY A 274 -18.70 2.46 -14.03
C GLY A 274 -19.28 1.13 -14.48
N ASP A 275 -18.44 0.11 -14.71
CA ASP A 275 -18.91 -1.26 -14.86
C ASP A 275 -19.48 -1.79 -13.53
N ARG A 276 -20.26 -2.84 -13.64
CA ARG A 276 -20.88 -3.48 -12.48
C ARG A 276 -19.79 -4.16 -11.62
N LYS A 277 -19.82 -3.86 -10.32
CA LYS A 277 -18.92 -4.45 -9.31
C LYS A 277 -18.93 -5.98 -9.32
N GLU A 278 -20.11 -6.61 -9.53
CA GLU A 278 -20.27 -8.06 -9.52
C GLU A 278 -19.52 -8.80 -10.63
N LEU A 279 -18.93 -8.06 -11.56
CA LEU A 279 -18.11 -8.63 -12.61
C LEU A 279 -16.74 -9.09 -12.08
N THR A 280 -16.26 -8.50 -10.98
CA THR A 280 -15.02 -8.89 -10.31
C THR A 280 -15.33 -9.51 -8.95
N THR A 281 -14.61 -10.54 -8.59
CA THR A 281 -14.83 -11.32 -7.37
C THR A 281 -13.48 -11.64 -6.71
N VAL A 282 -13.50 -12.08 -5.46
CA VAL A 282 -12.28 -12.56 -4.77
C VAL A 282 -11.59 -13.72 -5.49
N ALA A 283 -12.28 -14.41 -6.40
CA ALA A 283 -11.64 -15.41 -7.25
C ALA A 283 -10.60 -14.80 -8.21
N HIS A 284 -10.76 -13.53 -8.63
CA HIS A 284 -9.76 -12.80 -9.42
C HIS A 284 -8.55 -12.43 -8.56
N VAL A 285 -8.78 -12.03 -7.31
CA VAL A 285 -7.71 -11.80 -6.32
C VAL A 285 -6.89 -13.07 -6.11
N ALA A 286 -7.57 -14.18 -5.83
CA ALA A 286 -6.93 -15.48 -5.66
C ALA A 286 -6.20 -15.95 -6.94
N ALA A 287 -6.68 -15.56 -8.14
CA ALA A 287 -6.00 -15.87 -9.41
C ALA A 287 -4.70 -15.03 -9.56
N ALA A 288 -4.70 -13.77 -9.17
CA ALA A 288 -3.51 -12.94 -9.19
C ALA A 288 -2.45 -13.45 -8.20
N ILE A 289 -2.86 -13.82 -6.98
CA ILE A 289 -2.00 -14.45 -5.98
C ILE A 289 -1.42 -15.77 -6.52
N ASP A 290 -2.28 -16.65 -7.04
CA ASP A 290 -1.87 -17.95 -7.58
C ASP A 290 -0.86 -17.81 -8.74
N TYR A 291 -1.05 -16.83 -9.62
CA TYR A 291 -0.10 -16.58 -10.71
C TYR A 291 1.31 -16.29 -10.20
N ILE A 292 1.41 -15.46 -9.15
CA ILE A 292 2.70 -15.12 -8.54
C ILE A 292 3.29 -16.34 -7.83
N CYS A 293 2.48 -17.10 -7.09
CA CYS A 293 2.92 -18.35 -6.42
C CYS A 293 3.44 -19.38 -7.41
N GLN A 294 2.73 -19.58 -8.54
CA GLN A 294 3.17 -20.51 -9.59
C GLN A 294 4.50 -20.08 -10.24
N MET A 295 4.68 -18.76 -10.44
CA MET A 295 5.95 -18.24 -10.98
C MET A 295 7.10 -18.38 -9.98
N ALA A 296 6.85 -18.19 -8.69
CA ALA A 296 7.82 -18.33 -7.63
C ALA A 296 8.15 -19.80 -7.32
N GLY A 297 7.18 -20.70 -7.49
CA GLY A 297 7.25 -22.12 -7.08
C GLY A 297 6.85 -22.34 -5.62
N ASP A 298 6.42 -21.31 -4.90
CA ASP A 298 5.96 -21.34 -3.52
C ASP A 298 5.02 -20.17 -3.19
N ALA A 299 4.56 -20.07 -1.94
CA ALA A 299 3.66 -19.03 -1.46
C ALA A 299 4.38 -17.92 -0.65
N GLN A 300 5.71 -17.77 -0.77
CA GLN A 300 6.50 -16.87 0.08
C GLN A 300 6.63 -15.45 -0.45
N HIS A 301 6.14 -15.16 -1.66
CA HIS A 301 6.48 -13.95 -2.41
C HIS A 301 5.27 -13.07 -2.75
N VAL A 302 4.13 -13.30 -2.11
CA VAL A 302 2.91 -12.55 -2.36
C VAL A 302 2.18 -12.25 -1.07
N GLY A 303 1.45 -11.15 -1.04
CA GLY A 303 0.59 -10.72 0.07
C GLY A 303 -0.53 -9.82 -0.43
N LEU A 304 -1.22 -9.16 0.48
CA LEU A 304 -2.20 -8.13 0.17
C LEU A 304 -1.53 -6.76 0.19
N GLY A 305 -1.88 -5.92 -0.75
CA GLY A 305 -1.57 -4.51 -0.82
C GLY A 305 -2.76 -3.85 -1.49
N THR A 306 -3.83 -3.67 -0.70
CA THR A 306 -5.19 -3.54 -1.22
C THR A 306 -5.42 -2.29 -2.01
N ASP A 307 -4.76 -1.19 -1.63
CA ASP A 307 -4.95 0.14 -2.19
C ASP A 307 -6.39 0.68 -1.98
N LEU A 308 -7.11 0.13 -0.98
CA LEU A 308 -8.46 0.58 -0.65
C LEU A 308 -8.46 2.06 -0.25
N ASP A 309 -9.44 2.81 -0.73
CA ASP A 309 -9.54 4.27 -0.64
C ASP A 309 -8.41 5.04 -1.40
N GLY A 310 -7.55 4.35 -2.16
CA GLY A 310 -6.47 4.93 -2.98
C GLY A 310 -6.96 5.43 -4.35
N GLY A 311 -8.00 6.26 -4.38
CA GLY A 311 -8.61 6.79 -5.60
C GLY A 311 -9.77 5.95 -6.15
N PHE A 312 -10.17 4.90 -5.44
CA PHE A 312 -11.35 4.08 -5.69
C PHE A 312 -11.96 3.62 -4.36
N GLY A 313 -13.19 3.17 -4.39
CA GLY A 313 -13.92 2.70 -3.21
C GLY A 313 -14.66 1.39 -3.44
N ALA A 314 -15.68 1.13 -2.63
CA ALA A 314 -16.41 -0.12 -2.64
C ALA A 314 -17.06 -0.47 -3.99
N GLU A 315 -17.34 0.53 -4.81
CA GLU A 315 -17.93 0.35 -6.14
C GLU A 315 -16.93 -0.20 -7.18
N MET A 316 -15.63 -0.18 -6.88
CA MET A 316 -14.55 -0.63 -7.75
C MET A 316 -13.67 -1.71 -7.11
N ALA A 317 -14.17 -2.36 -6.06
CA ALA A 317 -13.55 -3.49 -5.38
C ALA A 317 -14.34 -4.77 -5.64
N PRO A 318 -13.75 -5.98 -5.46
CA PRO A 318 -14.43 -7.26 -5.67
C PRO A 318 -15.79 -7.35 -4.98
N ALA A 319 -16.74 -8.02 -5.61
CA ALA A 319 -18.15 -8.08 -5.21
C ALA A 319 -18.38 -8.44 -3.73
N GLU A 320 -17.53 -9.30 -3.18
CA GLU A 320 -17.63 -9.79 -1.81
C GLU A 320 -17.06 -8.81 -0.77
N LEU A 321 -16.44 -7.70 -1.21
CA LEU A 321 -15.82 -6.70 -0.32
C LEU A 321 -16.68 -5.44 -0.26
N ASP A 322 -17.28 -5.16 0.87
CA ASP A 322 -17.92 -3.87 1.16
C ASP A 322 -16.98 -2.92 1.92
N THR A 323 -16.15 -3.50 2.79
CA THR A 323 -15.16 -2.77 3.59
C THR A 323 -13.90 -3.62 3.79
N VAL A 324 -12.87 -3.05 4.36
CA VAL A 324 -11.63 -3.78 4.75
C VAL A 324 -11.90 -4.91 5.75
N ALA A 325 -13.04 -4.90 6.46
CA ALA A 325 -13.46 -5.99 7.34
C ALA A 325 -13.71 -7.31 6.61
N ASP A 326 -13.96 -7.26 5.30
CA ASP A 326 -14.28 -8.44 4.49
C ASP A 326 -13.03 -9.14 3.93
N LEU A 327 -11.81 -8.59 4.12
CA LEU A 327 -10.57 -9.19 3.63
C LEU A 327 -10.35 -10.67 3.99
N PRO A 328 -10.84 -11.18 5.15
CA PRO A 328 -10.74 -12.62 5.46
C PRO A 328 -11.34 -13.54 4.41
N VAL A 329 -12.24 -13.09 3.53
CA VAL A 329 -12.82 -13.92 2.46
C VAL A 329 -11.76 -14.37 1.44
N VAL A 330 -10.67 -13.60 1.27
CA VAL A 330 -9.53 -13.95 0.40
C VAL A 330 -8.90 -15.26 0.86
N ALA A 331 -8.74 -15.45 2.17
CA ALA A 331 -8.22 -16.71 2.73
C ALA A 331 -9.12 -17.91 2.36
N GLY A 332 -10.45 -17.72 2.37
CA GLY A 332 -11.41 -18.72 1.92
C GLY A 332 -11.23 -19.08 0.44
N ALA A 333 -11.03 -18.07 -0.40
CA ALA A 333 -10.80 -18.27 -1.84
C ALA A 333 -9.48 -19.00 -2.14
N LEU A 334 -8.41 -18.72 -1.36
CA LEU A 334 -7.14 -19.44 -1.47
C LEU A 334 -7.28 -20.91 -1.06
N LYS A 335 -7.95 -21.18 0.06
CA LYS A 335 -8.24 -22.57 0.51
C LYS A 335 -9.06 -23.33 -0.53
N ALA A 336 -10.05 -22.70 -1.14
CA ALA A 336 -10.84 -23.31 -2.22
C ALA A 336 -9.99 -23.64 -3.48
N ARG A 337 -8.83 -22.98 -3.65
CA ARG A 337 -7.84 -23.30 -4.69
C ARG A 337 -6.83 -24.38 -4.27
N GLY A 338 -6.89 -24.88 -3.02
CA GLY A 338 -6.04 -25.93 -2.53
C GLY A 338 -4.79 -25.47 -1.78
N TYR A 339 -4.67 -24.17 -1.44
CA TYR A 339 -3.59 -23.70 -0.59
C TYR A 339 -3.72 -24.24 0.82
N ALA A 340 -2.61 -24.70 1.38
CA ALA A 340 -2.54 -25.15 2.78
C ALA A 340 -2.69 -23.98 3.76
N ASP A 341 -3.12 -24.24 4.99
CA ASP A 341 -3.28 -23.21 6.02
C ASP A 341 -2.01 -22.39 6.24
N ALA A 342 -0.84 -23.02 6.21
CA ALA A 342 0.45 -22.35 6.35
C ALA A 342 0.75 -21.39 5.19
N ASP A 343 0.40 -21.77 3.94
CA ASP A 343 0.56 -20.90 2.78
C ASP A 343 -0.39 -19.70 2.84
N VAL A 344 -1.63 -19.94 3.24
CA VAL A 344 -2.62 -18.87 3.45
C VAL A 344 -2.15 -17.91 4.53
N GLU A 345 -1.62 -18.39 5.65
CA GLU A 345 -1.06 -17.54 6.72
C GLU A 345 0.16 -16.74 6.22
N ALA A 346 1.04 -17.36 5.43
CA ALA A 346 2.17 -16.68 4.80
C ALA A 346 1.70 -15.53 3.90
N ILE A 347 0.72 -15.76 3.03
CA ILE A 347 0.14 -14.77 2.12
C ILE A 347 -0.56 -13.65 2.88
N MET A 348 -1.38 -13.96 3.87
CA MET A 348 -2.19 -12.96 4.56
C MET A 348 -1.36 -12.07 5.50
N SER A 349 -0.20 -12.54 6.01
CA SER A 349 0.63 -11.75 6.92
C SER A 349 2.11 -12.14 6.94
N GLY A 350 2.44 -13.41 6.90
CA GLY A 350 3.78 -13.93 7.18
C GLY A 350 4.86 -13.35 6.26
N ASN A 351 4.55 -13.20 4.97
CA ASN A 351 5.49 -12.70 3.98
C ASN A 351 5.86 -11.23 4.23
N TRP A 352 4.89 -10.40 4.60
CA TRP A 352 5.14 -9.01 4.99
C TRP A 352 5.93 -8.91 6.28
N LEU A 353 5.60 -9.73 7.28
CA LEU A 353 6.35 -9.78 8.53
C LEU A 353 7.83 -10.15 8.28
N ARG A 354 8.10 -11.08 7.38
CA ARG A 354 9.46 -11.47 7.00
C ARG A 354 10.23 -10.27 6.43
N GLN A 355 9.64 -9.50 5.52
CA GLN A 355 10.29 -8.32 4.93
C GLN A 355 10.54 -7.22 5.98
N LEU A 356 9.55 -6.94 6.82
CA LEU A 356 9.69 -5.94 7.89
C LEU A 356 10.78 -6.35 8.90
N ARG A 357 10.80 -7.60 9.34
CA ARG A 357 11.85 -8.09 10.27
C ARG A 357 13.25 -8.02 9.70
N ARG A 358 13.39 -8.11 8.38
CA ARG A 358 14.67 -7.97 7.68
C ARG A 358 15.15 -6.52 7.63
N ALA A 359 14.24 -5.56 7.54
CA ALA A 359 14.54 -4.15 7.30
C ALA A 359 14.50 -3.28 8.56
N LEU A 360 13.58 -3.54 9.49
CA LEU A 360 13.43 -2.73 10.71
C LEU A 360 14.61 -2.91 11.67
N PRO A 361 15.09 -1.81 12.29
CA PRO A 361 16.16 -1.84 13.28
C PRO A 361 15.74 -2.50 14.60
#